data_a2890d7e9afc5c2700f497b8412cc3b6
#
_entry.id   a2890d7e9afc5c2700f497b8412cc3b6
#
_cell.length_a   1.000
_cell.length_b   1.000
_cell.length_c   1.000
_cell.angle_alpha   90.00
_cell.angle_beta   90.00
_cell.angle_gamma   90.00
#
_symmetry.space_group_name_H-M   'P 1'
#
loop_
_entity.id
_entity.type
_entity.pdbx_description
1 polymer ?
#
loop_
_entity_poly.entity_id
_entity_poly.type
_entity_poly.pdbx_seq_one_letter_code
_entity_poly.pdbx_strand_id
1 'polypeptide(L)'
;MPNYSLLTAREAERFRELVNGMPRVDGPKFLDHDEAIVQYWALLDETFPDNQFCLVDEGTGMAAGIGRSIPSSFDGDWTDLPAEGLDWVLEKGFADQAAGRTPKLVSALYIEIAKTHRSQHLSAQMLAAMGDIARLQGFRHLIAPIRPSLKSRYPLIDIETYLDWKTPDGLPFDPWLRVHVRAGGRVLLSCPRAMLVKGTRDQWADWTGMEFPGDGDYIIPYGLVPVRLRSDLGEYVEPGVWVLHEIG
;
A
#
# COMPACT_ATOMS: atom_id res chain seq x y z
N MET A 1 -13.73 21.46 12.38
CA MET A 1 -13.11 20.36 11.64
C MET A 1 -13.56 19.07 12.29
N PRO A 2 -13.78 17.99 11.56
CA PRO A 2 -14.06 16.71 12.22
C PRO A 2 -12.94 16.36 13.22
N ASN A 3 -13.34 15.81 14.35
CA ASN A 3 -12.40 15.34 15.37
C ASN A 3 -12.22 13.83 15.16
N TYR A 4 -10.98 13.35 15.08
CA TYR A 4 -10.67 11.96 14.87
C TYR A 4 -9.91 11.40 16.06
N SER A 5 -10.31 10.23 16.54
CA SER A 5 -9.54 9.44 17.50
C SER A 5 -8.85 8.26 16.79
N LEU A 6 -7.71 7.85 17.33
CA LEU A 6 -6.97 6.72 16.80
C LEU A 6 -7.33 5.47 17.59
N LEU A 7 -7.63 4.38 16.89
CA LEU A 7 -7.86 3.06 17.44
C LEU A 7 -6.95 2.05 16.75
N THR A 8 -6.29 1.17 17.51
CA THR A 8 -5.45 0.10 16.95
C THR A 8 -6.14 -1.27 17.07
N ALA A 9 -5.61 -2.26 16.35
CA ALA A 9 -6.09 -3.64 16.43
C ALA A 9 -5.87 -4.31 17.82
N ARG A 10 -5.24 -3.62 18.79
CA ARG A 10 -5.24 -4.07 20.18
C ARG A 10 -6.65 -4.15 20.77
N GLU A 11 -7.56 -3.28 20.34
CA GLU A 11 -8.99 -3.36 20.62
C GLU A 11 -9.69 -4.22 19.54
N ALA A 12 -9.32 -5.48 19.44
CA ALA A 12 -9.55 -6.35 18.30
C ALA A 12 -11.01 -6.40 17.80
N GLU A 13 -11.99 -6.51 18.70
CA GLU A 13 -13.41 -6.58 18.35
C GLU A 13 -13.88 -5.27 17.73
N ARG A 14 -13.66 -4.15 18.43
CA ARG A 14 -14.07 -2.82 17.96
C ARG A 14 -13.34 -2.41 16.68
N PHE A 15 -12.04 -2.72 16.56
CA PHE A 15 -11.28 -2.45 15.35
C PHE A 15 -11.87 -3.21 14.15
N ARG A 16 -12.18 -4.49 14.31
CA ARG A 16 -12.76 -5.34 13.26
C ARG A 16 -14.14 -4.83 12.83
N GLU A 17 -14.99 -4.45 13.78
CA GLU A 17 -16.30 -3.86 13.48
C GLU A 17 -16.18 -2.58 12.66
N LEU A 18 -15.31 -1.67 13.05
CA LEU A 18 -15.08 -0.40 12.37
C LEU A 18 -14.49 -0.58 10.96
N VAL A 19 -13.51 -1.47 10.82
CA VAL A 19 -12.87 -1.78 9.54
C VAL A 19 -13.86 -2.42 8.57
N ASN A 20 -14.69 -3.36 9.03
CA ASN A 20 -15.70 -4.02 8.21
C ASN A 20 -16.88 -3.09 7.86
N GLY A 21 -17.22 -2.18 8.76
CA GLY A 21 -18.29 -1.19 8.54
C GLY A 21 -17.87 0.03 7.70
N MET A 22 -16.58 0.19 7.39
CA MET A 22 -16.10 1.35 6.65
C MET A 22 -16.56 1.31 5.19
N PRO A 23 -17.21 2.39 4.69
CA PRO A 23 -17.59 2.49 3.27
C PRO A 23 -16.33 2.54 2.38
N ARG A 24 -16.05 1.44 1.69
CA ARG A 24 -14.86 1.31 0.84
C ARG A 24 -15.05 1.91 -0.54
N VAL A 25 -13.94 2.15 -1.18
CA VAL A 25 -13.87 2.57 -2.58
C VAL A 25 -13.58 1.36 -3.44
N ASP A 26 -14.19 1.32 -4.65
CA ASP A 26 -13.85 0.28 -5.61
C ASP A 26 -12.36 0.36 -5.97
N GLY A 27 -11.72 -0.79 -6.01
CA GLY A 27 -10.29 -0.93 -6.22
C GLY A 27 -9.93 -2.15 -7.08
N PRO A 28 -8.65 -2.40 -7.27
CA PRO A 28 -8.13 -3.49 -8.07
C PRO A 28 -8.28 -4.84 -7.35
N LYS A 29 -9.44 -5.49 -7.47
CA LYS A 29 -9.74 -6.78 -6.82
C LYS A 29 -8.72 -7.88 -7.15
N PHE A 30 -8.08 -7.82 -8.31
CA PHE A 30 -7.06 -8.80 -8.69
C PHE A 30 -5.84 -8.78 -7.76
N LEU A 31 -5.54 -7.67 -7.09
CA LEU A 31 -4.43 -7.60 -6.11
C LEU A 31 -4.69 -8.45 -4.86
N ASP A 32 -5.95 -8.75 -4.53
CA ASP A 32 -6.30 -9.63 -3.42
C ASP A 32 -5.83 -11.09 -3.65
N HIS A 33 -5.40 -11.41 -4.87
CA HIS A 33 -4.91 -12.74 -5.29
C HIS A 33 -3.38 -12.81 -5.41
N ASP A 34 -2.67 -11.77 -5.02
CA ASP A 34 -1.23 -11.81 -4.83
C ASP A 34 -0.85 -12.81 -3.73
N GLU A 35 0.23 -13.59 -3.95
CA GLU A 35 0.61 -14.68 -3.03
C GLU A 35 0.95 -14.18 -1.63
N ALA A 36 1.68 -13.07 -1.51
CA ALA A 36 2.03 -12.50 -0.21
C ALA A 36 0.80 -11.92 0.51
N ILE A 37 -0.11 -11.29 -0.23
CA ILE A 37 -1.39 -10.82 0.32
C ILE A 37 -2.22 -12.00 0.83
N VAL A 38 -2.40 -13.05 0.04
CA VAL A 38 -3.17 -14.24 0.43
C VAL A 38 -2.57 -14.90 1.68
N GLN A 39 -1.26 -14.96 1.77
CA GLN A 39 -0.57 -15.62 2.87
C GLN A 39 -0.58 -14.80 4.16
N TYR A 40 -0.38 -13.49 4.11
CA TYR A 40 -0.03 -12.69 5.28
C TYR A 40 -1.07 -11.65 5.69
N TRP A 41 -1.92 -11.16 4.78
CA TRP A 41 -2.75 -10.00 5.06
C TRP A 41 -3.71 -10.18 6.22
N ALA A 42 -4.37 -11.34 6.30
CA ALA A 42 -5.31 -11.65 7.36
C ALA A 42 -4.64 -11.83 8.75
N LEU A 43 -3.33 -12.09 8.78
CA LEU A 43 -2.56 -12.31 10.01
C LEU A 43 -2.05 -10.99 10.63
N LEU A 44 -2.12 -9.87 9.91
CA LEU A 44 -1.57 -8.58 10.36
C LEU A 44 -2.18 -8.11 11.67
N ASP A 45 -3.49 -8.21 11.84
CA ASP A 45 -4.21 -7.70 13.00
C ASP A 45 -3.83 -8.43 14.30
N GLU A 46 -3.51 -9.71 14.20
CA GLU A 46 -3.11 -10.55 15.35
C GLU A 46 -1.60 -10.47 15.61
N THR A 47 -0.80 -10.44 14.56
CA THR A 47 0.67 -10.49 14.68
C THR A 47 1.26 -9.12 15.02
N PHE A 48 0.72 -8.05 14.44
CA PHE A 48 1.21 -6.68 14.60
C PHE A 48 0.09 -5.70 14.98
N PRO A 49 -0.64 -5.94 16.09
CA PRO A 49 -1.85 -5.18 16.43
C PRO A 49 -1.62 -3.68 16.64
N ASP A 50 -0.43 -3.28 17.10
CA ASP A 50 -0.07 -1.87 17.28
C ASP A 50 0.11 -1.11 15.98
N ASN A 51 0.39 -1.82 14.89
CA ASN A 51 0.70 -1.27 13.58
C ASN A 51 -0.50 -1.25 12.62
N GLN A 52 -1.63 -1.82 13.05
CA GLN A 52 -2.90 -1.78 12.34
C GLN A 52 -3.82 -0.80 13.06
N PHE A 53 -4.27 0.25 12.37
CA PHE A 53 -5.05 1.30 13.01
C PHE A 53 -6.16 1.84 12.10
N CYS A 54 -7.14 2.46 12.71
CA CYS A 54 -8.11 3.31 12.03
C CYS A 54 -8.23 4.66 12.71
N LEU A 55 -8.60 5.68 11.95
CA LEU A 55 -9.09 6.94 12.48
C LEU A 55 -10.61 6.87 12.53
N VAL A 56 -11.16 7.10 13.72
CA VAL A 56 -12.60 7.11 13.98
C VAL A 56 -13.08 8.55 13.98
N ASP A 57 -14.05 8.87 13.15
CA ASP A 57 -14.75 10.15 13.18
C ASP A 57 -15.65 10.19 14.43
N GLU A 58 -15.33 11.03 15.39
CA GLU A 58 -16.04 11.11 16.66
C GLU A 58 -17.50 11.64 16.52
N GLY A 59 -17.78 12.34 15.42
CA GLY A 59 -19.14 12.81 15.13
C GLY A 59 -20.08 11.69 14.68
N THR A 60 -19.54 10.68 14.00
CA THR A 60 -20.35 9.57 13.45
C THR A 60 -20.08 8.24 14.15
N GLY A 61 -18.96 8.09 14.86
CA GLY A 61 -18.51 6.84 15.42
C GLY A 61 -18.00 5.82 14.41
N MET A 62 -17.84 6.21 13.12
CA MET A 62 -17.43 5.34 12.02
C MET A 62 -15.95 5.51 11.69
N ALA A 63 -15.33 4.46 11.10
CA ALA A 63 -13.99 4.58 10.59
C ALA A 63 -13.94 5.55 9.40
N ALA A 64 -13.10 6.57 9.50
CA ALA A 64 -12.83 7.55 8.45
C ALA A 64 -11.67 7.12 7.53
N GLY A 65 -10.78 6.28 8.04
CA GLY A 65 -9.67 5.69 7.29
C GLY A 65 -8.99 4.57 8.06
N ILE A 66 -8.31 3.70 7.31
CA ILE A 66 -7.55 2.55 7.82
C ILE A 66 -6.10 2.70 7.39
N GLY A 67 -5.16 2.42 8.32
CA GLY A 67 -3.73 2.33 8.05
C GLY A 67 -3.17 0.99 8.50
N ARG A 68 -2.26 0.44 7.70
CA ARG A 68 -1.55 -0.80 7.98
C ARG A 68 -0.07 -0.62 7.79
N SER A 69 0.72 -1.12 8.72
CA SER A 69 2.17 -1.13 8.64
C SER A 69 2.74 -2.37 9.31
N ILE A 70 4.01 -2.62 9.11
CA ILE A 70 4.71 -3.79 9.64
C ILE A 70 6.13 -3.43 10.03
N PRO A 71 6.60 -3.78 11.24
CA PRO A 71 8.00 -3.61 11.61
C PRO A 71 8.86 -4.68 10.98
N SER A 72 10.08 -4.32 10.57
CA SER A 72 11.05 -5.26 10.00
C SER A 72 12.49 -4.82 10.23
N SER A 73 13.44 -5.73 10.01
CA SER A 73 14.86 -5.43 10.02
C SER A 73 15.35 -5.11 8.60
N PHE A 74 16.18 -4.09 8.47
CA PHE A 74 16.91 -3.78 7.24
C PHE A 74 18.25 -3.14 7.61
N ASP A 75 19.33 -3.66 7.07
CA ASP A 75 20.71 -3.25 7.36
C ASP A 75 21.47 -2.79 6.11
N GLY A 76 20.81 -2.76 4.94
CA GLY A 76 21.37 -2.29 3.69
C GLY A 76 21.28 -0.77 3.54
N ASP A 77 21.90 -0.25 2.49
CA ASP A 77 21.70 1.12 2.08
C ASP A 77 20.30 1.29 1.48
N TRP A 78 19.72 2.49 1.58
CA TRP A 78 18.39 2.76 1.03
C TRP A 78 18.28 2.58 -0.50
N THR A 79 19.42 2.53 -1.19
CA THR A 79 19.53 2.21 -2.62
C THR A 79 19.46 0.72 -2.91
N ASP A 80 19.57 -0.14 -1.88
CA ASP A 80 19.54 -1.60 -1.99
C ASP A 80 18.16 -2.18 -1.69
N LEU A 81 17.13 -1.32 -1.51
CA LEU A 81 15.75 -1.77 -1.29
C LEU A 81 15.28 -2.62 -2.48
N PRO A 82 14.64 -3.78 -2.22
CA PRO A 82 14.31 -4.76 -3.25
C PRO A 82 13.30 -4.27 -4.29
N ALA A 83 13.40 -4.85 -5.49
CA ALA A 83 12.44 -4.62 -6.55
C ALA A 83 11.03 -5.16 -6.21
N GLU A 84 10.93 -6.10 -5.29
CA GLU A 84 9.74 -6.81 -4.86
C GLU A 84 8.85 -6.01 -3.89
N GLY A 85 9.20 -4.79 -3.57
CA GLY A 85 8.33 -3.81 -2.90
C GLY A 85 7.45 -4.36 -1.78
N LEU A 86 6.13 -4.43 -2.01
CA LEU A 86 5.15 -4.85 -1.01
C LEU A 86 5.29 -6.32 -0.62
N ASP A 87 5.53 -7.19 -1.59
CA ASP A 87 5.70 -8.63 -1.35
C ASP A 87 6.87 -8.86 -0.40
N TRP A 88 8.01 -8.24 -0.69
CA TRP A 88 9.18 -8.31 0.19
C TRP A 88 8.90 -7.77 1.59
N VAL A 89 8.16 -6.66 1.71
CA VAL A 89 7.82 -6.08 3.02
C VAL A 89 7.01 -7.06 3.86
N LEU A 90 6.00 -7.70 3.29
CA LEU A 90 5.18 -8.69 3.98
C LEU A 90 6.00 -9.91 4.38
N GLU A 91 6.68 -10.53 3.43
CA GLU A 91 7.51 -11.72 3.67
C GLU A 91 8.59 -11.43 4.73
N LYS A 92 9.29 -10.31 4.60
CA LYS A 92 10.37 -9.89 5.51
C LYS A 92 9.86 -9.66 6.92
N GLY A 93 8.76 -8.92 7.09
CA GLY A 93 8.21 -8.61 8.40
C GLY A 93 7.77 -9.87 9.16
N PHE A 94 7.07 -10.78 8.50
CA PHE A 94 6.66 -12.06 9.11
C PHE A 94 7.84 -12.99 9.36
N ALA A 95 8.82 -13.07 8.45
CA ALA A 95 10.03 -13.85 8.66
C ALA A 95 10.89 -13.31 9.82
N ASP A 96 10.97 -12.00 9.99
CA ASP A 96 11.67 -11.38 11.11
C ASP A 96 10.98 -11.67 12.44
N GLN A 97 9.66 -11.54 12.47
CA GLN A 97 8.86 -11.86 13.64
C GLN A 97 9.03 -13.33 14.06
N ALA A 98 8.91 -14.25 13.09
CA ALA A 98 9.08 -15.68 13.35
C ALA A 98 10.48 -16.05 13.85
N ALA A 99 11.51 -15.34 13.36
CA ALA A 99 12.90 -15.54 13.76
C ALA A 99 13.31 -14.76 15.03
N GLY A 100 12.41 -13.96 15.62
CA GLY A 100 12.68 -13.12 16.79
C GLY A 100 13.74 -12.05 16.52
N ARG A 101 13.85 -11.55 15.28
CA ARG A 101 14.79 -10.49 14.93
C ARG A 101 14.29 -9.14 15.45
N THR A 102 15.22 -8.33 15.96
CA THR A 102 14.89 -6.97 16.39
C THR A 102 14.60 -6.09 15.17
N PRO A 103 13.37 -5.55 15.03
CA PRO A 103 13.06 -4.66 13.92
C PRO A 103 13.81 -3.32 14.06
N LYS A 104 14.13 -2.70 12.93
CA LYS A 104 14.89 -1.44 12.85
C LYS A 104 14.11 -0.30 12.19
N LEU A 105 13.05 -0.64 11.50
CA LEU A 105 12.17 0.29 10.80
C LEU A 105 10.73 -0.23 10.76
N VAL A 106 9.81 0.63 10.36
CA VAL A 106 8.44 0.27 10.01
C VAL A 106 8.24 0.45 8.51
N SER A 107 7.55 -0.49 7.88
CA SER A 107 7.12 -0.37 6.48
C SER A 107 5.63 -0.11 6.41
N ALA A 108 5.23 0.96 5.72
CA ALA A 108 3.84 1.20 5.39
C ALA A 108 3.36 0.17 4.37
N LEU A 109 2.19 -0.41 4.60
CA LEU A 109 1.55 -1.36 3.71
C LEU A 109 0.37 -0.74 2.97
N TYR A 110 -0.45 0.00 3.71
CA TYR A 110 -1.74 0.44 3.20
C TYR A 110 -2.29 1.65 3.94
N ILE A 111 -2.90 2.55 3.18
CA ILE A 111 -3.80 3.60 3.70
C ILE A 111 -5.02 3.65 2.80
N GLU A 112 -6.20 3.51 3.38
CA GLU A 112 -7.47 3.71 2.71
C GLU A 112 -8.30 4.76 3.45
N ILE A 113 -8.90 5.67 2.71
CA ILE A 113 -9.84 6.68 3.23
C ILE A 113 -11.25 6.26 2.87
N ALA A 114 -12.14 6.25 3.85
CA ALA A 114 -13.55 5.98 3.65
C ALA A 114 -14.15 6.87 2.54
N LYS A 115 -15.00 6.31 1.70
CA LYS A 115 -15.63 7.03 0.56
C LYS A 115 -16.27 8.34 0.99
N THR A 116 -16.83 8.38 2.20
CA THR A 116 -17.50 9.56 2.81
C THR A 116 -16.53 10.65 3.28
N HIS A 117 -15.24 10.34 3.45
CA HIS A 117 -14.22 11.24 3.97
C HIS A 117 -13.16 11.67 2.93
N ARG A 118 -13.38 11.33 1.66
CA ARG A 118 -12.52 11.80 0.57
C ARG A 118 -12.57 13.32 0.45
N SER A 119 -11.49 13.91 -0.06
CA SER A 119 -11.32 15.36 -0.25
C SER A 119 -11.19 16.18 1.04
N GLN A 120 -11.05 15.54 2.19
CA GLN A 120 -10.86 16.21 3.50
C GLN A 120 -9.39 16.24 3.95
N HIS A 121 -8.44 16.03 3.05
CA HIS A 121 -6.99 15.95 3.35
C HIS A 121 -6.61 14.91 4.41
N LEU A 122 -7.47 13.90 4.62
CA LEU A 122 -7.27 12.87 5.66
C LEU A 122 -6.06 11.97 5.38
N SER A 123 -5.65 11.83 4.11
CA SER A 123 -4.47 11.03 3.74
C SER A 123 -3.18 11.49 4.41
N ALA A 124 -2.98 12.80 4.56
CA ALA A 124 -1.83 13.35 5.28
C ALA A 124 -1.91 13.05 6.79
N GLN A 125 -3.11 13.10 7.37
CA GLN A 125 -3.33 12.76 8.79
C GLN A 125 -3.11 11.28 9.04
N MET A 126 -3.55 10.39 8.14
CA MET A 126 -3.30 8.95 8.22
C MET A 126 -1.80 8.65 8.16
N LEU A 127 -1.08 9.31 7.25
CA LEU A 127 0.37 9.13 7.14
C LEU A 127 1.09 9.64 8.40
N ALA A 128 0.67 10.79 8.93
CA ALA A 128 1.21 11.33 10.19
C ALA A 128 0.94 10.38 11.37
N ALA A 129 -0.28 9.86 11.49
CA ALA A 129 -0.65 8.89 12.54
C ALA A 129 0.20 7.61 12.45
N MET A 130 0.46 7.10 11.24
CA MET A 130 1.35 5.95 11.04
C MET A 130 2.79 6.26 11.49
N GLY A 131 3.30 7.44 11.16
CA GLY A 131 4.62 7.92 11.64
C GLY A 131 4.67 8.07 13.15
N ASP A 132 3.60 8.58 13.78
CA ASP A 132 3.51 8.72 15.24
C ASP A 132 3.50 7.36 15.94
N ILE A 133 2.73 6.39 15.43
CA ILE A 133 2.75 5.01 15.93
C ILE A 133 4.17 4.44 15.89
N ALA A 134 4.84 4.56 14.74
CA ALA A 134 6.20 4.07 14.58
C ALA A 134 7.19 4.79 15.53
N ARG A 135 7.06 6.10 15.72
CA ARG A 135 7.90 6.89 16.65
C ARG A 135 7.68 6.48 18.10
N LEU A 136 6.43 6.25 18.51
CA LEU A 136 6.11 5.77 19.86
C LEU A 136 6.69 4.39 20.16
N GLN A 137 6.89 3.56 19.13
CA GLN A 137 7.58 2.27 19.21
C GLN A 137 9.11 2.40 19.18
N GLY A 138 9.65 3.62 19.05
CA GLY A 138 11.10 3.89 19.04
C GLY A 138 11.77 3.82 17.67
N PHE A 139 11.00 3.70 16.59
CA PHE A 139 11.55 3.69 15.24
C PHE A 139 11.89 5.10 14.74
N ARG A 140 12.93 5.19 13.91
CA ARG A 140 13.38 6.44 13.29
C ARG A 140 13.09 6.50 11.79
N HIS A 141 12.72 5.39 11.19
CA HIS A 141 12.49 5.30 9.75
C HIS A 141 11.16 4.61 9.45
N LEU A 142 10.41 5.21 8.55
CA LEU A 142 9.24 4.63 7.92
C LEU A 142 9.50 4.56 6.42
N ILE A 143 9.53 3.36 5.86
CA ILE A 143 9.62 3.15 4.41
C ILE A 143 8.24 2.80 3.85
N ALA A 144 8.02 3.07 2.58
CA ALA A 144 6.75 2.76 1.93
C ALA A 144 6.98 2.34 0.47
N PRO A 145 6.58 1.10 0.07
CA PRO A 145 6.49 0.71 -1.33
C PRO A 145 5.16 1.22 -1.90
N ILE A 146 5.16 2.45 -2.38
CA ILE A 146 3.95 3.17 -2.76
C ILE A 146 3.43 2.70 -4.12
N ARG A 147 2.14 2.43 -4.18
CA ARG A 147 1.37 2.30 -5.41
C ARG A 147 0.94 3.69 -5.89
N PRO A 148 1.48 4.24 -7.00
CA PRO A 148 1.11 5.56 -7.46
C PRO A 148 -0.36 5.63 -7.89
N SER A 149 -1.07 6.66 -7.42
CA SER A 149 -2.53 6.75 -7.52
C SER A 149 -3.06 7.08 -8.92
N LEU A 150 -2.29 7.75 -9.76
CA LEU A 150 -2.67 8.08 -11.14
C LEU A 150 -2.00 7.22 -12.21
N LYS A 151 -1.07 6.34 -11.84
CA LYS A 151 -0.32 5.53 -12.80
C LYS A 151 -1.21 4.66 -13.68
N SER A 152 -2.36 4.19 -13.16
CA SER A 152 -3.34 3.43 -13.93
C SER A 152 -3.95 4.17 -15.12
N ARG A 153 -3.82 5.50 -15.18
CA ARG A 153 -4.18 6.29 -16.36
C ARG A 153 -3.12 6.27 -17.47
N TYR A 154 -1.94 5.77 -17.14
CA TYR A 154 -0.76 5.73 -18.02
C TYR A 154 -0.10 4.34 -18.01
N PRO A 155 -0.88 3.27 -18.28
CA PRO A 155 -0.40 1.89 -18.08
C PRO A 155 0.72 1.47 -19.04
N LEU A 156 0.90 2.18 -20.14
CA LEU A 156 1.94 1.91 -21.15
C LEU A 156 3.25 2.70 -20.90
N ILE A 157 3.26 3.59 -19.91
CA ILE A 157 4.46 4.33 -19.52
C ILE A 157 5.17 3.53 -18.42
N ASP A 158 6.46 3.28 -18.56
CA ASP A 158 7.25 2.62 -17.50
C ASP A 158 7.29 3.47 -16.22
N ILE A 159 7.61 2.83 -15.11
CA ILE A 159 7.54 3.48 -13.81
C ILE A 159 8.62 4.56 -13.66
N GLU A 160 9.80 4.35 -14.23
CA GLU A 160 10.91 5.29 -14.19
C GLU A 160 10.54 6.59 -14.91
N THR A 161 10.06 6.50 -16.15
CA THR A 161 9.56 7.65 -16.93
C THR A 161 8.43 8.37 -16.20
N TYR A 162 7.51 7.61 -15.58
CA TYR A 162 6.41 8.21 -14.81
C TYR A 162 6.91 8.99 -13.58
N LEU A 163 7.96 8.54 -12.91
CA LEU A 163 8.55 9.21 -11.75
C LEU A 163 9.26 10.53 -12.12
N ASP A 164 9.73 10.64 -13.35
CA ASP A 164 10.35 11.88 -13.83
C ASP A 164 9.34 13.02 -14.03
N TRP A 165 8.06 12.68 -14.12
CA TRP A 165 7.02 13.70 -14.31
C TRP A 165 6.83 14.53 -13.05
N LYS A 166 6.83 15.86 -13.26
CA LYS A 166 6.67 16.84 -12.19
C LYS A 166 5.53 17.80 -12.50
N THR A 167 4.99 18.38 -11.45
CA THR A 167 4.10 19.53 -11.53
C THR A 167 4.92 20.81 -11.79
N PRO A 168 4.29 21.94 -12.17
CA PRO A 168 5.01 23.21 -12.41
C PRO A 168 5.82 23.71 -11.20
N ASP A 169 5.43 23.32 -9.99
CA ASP A 169 6.13 23.63 -8.72
C ASP A 169 7.21 22.59 -8.36
N GLY A 170 7.55 21.69 -9.28
CA GLY A 170 8.65 20.73 -9.13
C GLY A 170 8.34 19.50 -8.28
N LEU A 171 7.12 19.36 -7.78
CA LEU A 171 6.69 18.18 -7.00
C LEU A 171 6.36 17.00 -7.92
N PRO A 172 6.31 15.74 -7.41
CA PRO A 172 5.87 14.60 -8.18
C PRO A 172 4.51 14.81 -8.87
N PHE A 173 4.38 14.36 -10.10
CA PHE A 173 3.11 14.42 -10.84
C PHE A 173 2.00 13.61 -10.16
N ASP A 174 2.34 12.48 -9.55
CA ASP A 174 1.37 11.64 -8.83
C ASP A 174 0.92 12.29 -7.52
N PRO A 175 -0.40 12.42 -7.28
CA PRO A 175 -0.93 13.06 -6.07
C PRO A 175 -0.54 12.33 -4.78
N TRP A 176 -0.45 10.99 -4.80
CA TRP A 176 -0.12 10.23 -3.60
C TRP A 176 1.38 10.38 -3.25
N LEU A 177 2.24 10.34 -4.24
CA LEU A 177 3.66 10.68 -4.04
C LEU A 177 3.84 12.13 -3.53
N ARG A 178 3.01 13.09 -4.01
CA ARG A 178 3.05 14.46 -3.47
C ARG A 178 2.65 14.54 -1.99
N VAL A 179 1.68 13.74 -1.54
CA VAL A 179 1.34 13.69 -0.10
C VAL A 179 2.54 13.25 0.71
N HIS A 180 3.24 12.21 0.28
CA HIS A 180 4.45 11.73 0.95
C HIS A 180 5.58 12.78 0.95
N VAL A 181 5.86 13.40 -0.19
CA VAL A 181 6.90 14.43 -0.29
C VAL A 181 6.58 15.66 0.57
N ARG A 182 5.32 16.11 0.58
CA ARG A 182 4.88 17.22 1.45
C ARG A 182 4.94 16.88 2.94
N ALA A 183 4.83 15.62 3.29
CA ALA A 183 5.03 15.11 4.65
C ALA A 183 6.51 14.86 5.00
N GLY A 184 7.46 15.34 4.19
CA GLY A 184 8.89 15.18 4.41
C GLY A 184 9.48 13.87 3.87
N GLY A 185 8.68 13.09 3.16
CA GLY A 185 9.14 11.85 2.53
C GLY A 185 10.07 12.11 1.34
N ARG A 186 11.07 11.27 1.19
CA ARG A 186 12.02 11.28 0.08
C ARG A 186 11.76 10.09 -0.84
N VAL A 187 11.43 10.35 -2.10
CA VAL A 187 11.36 9.32 -3.14
C VAL A 187 12.76 8.78 -3.36
N LEU A 188 12.93 7.47 -3.30
CA LEU A 188 14.23 6.80 -3.43
C LEU A 188 14.43 6.23 -4.84
N LEU A 189 13.73 5.16 -5.14
CA LEU A 189 13.83 4.40 -6.38
C LEU A 189 12.50 3.70 -6.69
N SER A 190 12.36 3.19 -7.91
CA SER A 190 11.26 2.31 -8.27
C SER A 190 11.41 0.92 -7.62
N CYS A 191 10.31 0.24 -7.40
CA CYS A 191 10.25 -1.20 -7.13
C CYS A 191 9.38 -1.85 -8.22
N PRO A 192 9.99 -2.21 -9.37
CA PRO A 192 9.26 -2.56 -10.58
C PRO A 192 8.48 -3.88 -10.50
N ARG A 193 8.63 -4.63 -9.42
CA ARG A 193 7.94 -5.90 -9.15
C ARG A 193 7.33 -5.92 -7.75
N ALA A 194 6.71 -4.80 -7.37
CA ALA A 194 6.20 -4.62 -6.01
C ALA A 194 5.18 -5.67 -5.59
N MET A 195 4.43 -6.21 -6.54
CA MET A 195 3.48 -7.32 -6.35
C MET A 195 3.44 -8.17 -7.62
N LEU A 196 3.16 -9.48 -7.45
CA LEU A 196 3.06 -10.43 -8.56
C LEU A 196 1.75 -11.24 -8.48
N VAL A 197 0.82 -10.96 -9.40
CA VAL A 197 -0.44 -11.69 -9.48
C VAL A 197 -0.44 -12.63 -10.69
N LYS A 198 -0.74 -13.90 -10.44
CA LYS A 198 -0.90 -14.92 -11.45
C LYS A 198 -2.28 -15.55 -11.40
N GLY A 199 -2.83 -15.89 -12.55
CA GLY A 199 -4.12 -16.58 -12.63
C GLY A 199 -4.40 -17.10 -14.02
N THR A 200 -5.39 -17.97 -14.14
CA THR A 200 -5.89 -18.42 -15.44
C THR A 200 -6.64 -17.30 -16.15
N ARG A 201 -6.88 -17.46 -17.45
CA ARG A 201 -7.68 -16.52 -18.24
C ARG A 201 -9.06 -16.29 -17.64
N ASP A 202 -9.72 -17.34 -17.18
CA ASP A 202 -11.04 -17.26 -16.56
C ASP A 202 -11.00 -16.50 -15.23
N GLN A 203 -9.97 -16.74 -14.40
CA GLN A 203 -9.76 -15.97 -13.17
C GLN A 203 -9.57 -14.48 -13.46
N TRP A 204 -8.76 -14.13 -14.46
CA TRP A 204 -8.60 -12.74 -14.88
C TRP A 204 -9.89 -12.12 -15.38
N ALA A 205 -10.74 -12.89 -16.10
CA ALA A 205 -12.06 -12.43 -16.53
C ALA A 205 -12.96 -12.10 -15.31
N ASP A 206 -12.99 -12.97 -14.32
CA ASP A 206 -13.76 -12.78 -13.08
C ASP A 206 -13.25 -11.56 -12.28
N TRP A 207 -11.93 -11.42 -12.13
CA TRP A 207 -11.34 -10.33 -11.33
C TRP A 207 -11.49 -8.95 -11.96
N THR A 208 -11.52 -8.89 -13.29
CA THR A 208 -11.50 -7.62 -14.03
C THR A 208 -12.84 -7.27 -14.67
N GLY A 209 -13.74 -8.26 -14.82
CA GLY A 209 -14.97 -8.13 -15.59
C GLY A 209 -14.74 -7.96 -17.10
N MET A 210 -13.58 -8.38 -17.60
CA MET A 210 -13.20 -8.28 -19.02
C MET A 210 -13.19 -9.64 -19.68
N GLU A 211 -13.41 -9.66 -21.02
CA GLU A 211 -13.16 -10.84 -21.85
C GLU A 211 -11.74 -10.79 -22.42
N PHE A 212 -11.09 -11.97 -22.50
CA PHE A 212 -9.74 -12.13 -23.03
C PHE A 212 -9.74 -13.14 -24.18
N PRO A 213 -10.05 -12.72 -25.42
CA PRO A 213 -10.32 -13.65 -26.52
C PRO A 213 -9.07 -14.40 -27.05
N GLY A 214 -7.88 -13.98 -26.67
CA GLY A 214 -6.62 -14.58 -27.13
C GLY A 214 -5.44 -14.18 -26.27
N ASP A 215 -4.25 -14.62 -26.67
CA ASP A 215 -3.00 -14.18 -26.06
C ASP A 215 -2.73 -12.71 -26.40
N GLY A 216 -2.21 -11.96 -25.43
CA GLY A 216 -1.95 -10.54 -25.61
C GLY A 216 -1.56 -9.85 -24.32
N ASP A 217 -1.24 -8.57 -24.44
CA ASP A 217 -1.04 -7.67 -23.31
C ASP A 217 -2.29 -6.78 -23.21
N TYR A 218 -3.03 -6.89 -22.10
CA TYR A 218 -4.32 -6.23 -21.92
C TYR A 218 -4.26 -5.17 -20.87
N ILE A 219 -4.77 -3.97 -21.17
CA ILE A 219 -4.99 -2.93 -20.18
C ILE A 219 -6.25 -3.30 -19.39
N ILE A 220 -6.10 -3.48 -18.09
CA ILE A 220 -7.17 -3.87 -17.19
C ILE A 220 -7.61 -2.70 -16.29
N PRO A 221 -8.84 -2.67 -15.79
CA PRO A 221 -9.29 -1.67 -14.85
C PRO A 221 -8.37 -1.59 -13.62
N TYR A 222 -7.98 -0.36 -13.25
CA TYR A 222 -7.05 -0.07 -12.15
C TYR A 222 -5.61 -0.57 -12.33
N GLY A 223 -5.28 -1.35 -13.36
CA GLY A 223 -3.92 -1.85 -13.60
C GLY A 223 -2.94 -0.71 -13.85
N LEU A 224 -1.76 -0.75 -13.21
CA LEU A 224 -0.68 0.22 -13.45
C LEU A 224 0.11 -0.09 -14.70
N VAL A 225 0.07 -1.34 -15.13
CA VAL A 225 0.66 -1.89 -16.36
C VAL A 225 -0.34 -2.87 -16.98
N PRO A 226 -0.14 -3.31 -18.23
CA PRO A 226 -0.95 -4.37 -18.81
C PRO A 226 -0.74 -5.73 -18.10
N VAL A 227 -1.80 -6.53 -18.02
CA VAL A 227 -1.67 -7.97 -17.73
C VAL A 227 -1.22 -8.70 -19.00
N ARG A 228 -0.28 -9.60 -18.86
CA ARG A 228 0.22 -10.44 -19.98
C ARG A 228 -0.44 -11.80 -19.95
N LEU A 229 -1.26 -12.12 -20.96
CA LEU A 229 -1.87 -13.43 -21.16
C LEU A 229 -1.11 -14.22 -22.21
N ARG A 230 -0.71 -15.44 -21.86
CA ARG A 230 -0.04 -16.38 -22.75
C ARG A 230 -0.55 -17.79 -22.47
N SER A 231 -0.99 -18.47 -23.52
CA SER A 231 -1.67 -19.76 -23.42
C SER A 231 -2.88 -19.69 -22.50
N ASP A 232 -3.03 -20.09 -21.38
CA ASP A 232 -4.15 -19.92 -20.46
C ASP A 232 -3.73 -19.21 -19.15
N LEU A 233 -2.50 -18.71 -19.09
CA LEU A 233 -1.96 -18.05 -17.89
C LEU A 233 -1.81 -16.56 -18.11
N GLY A 234 -2.32 -15.78 -17.16
CA GLY A 234 -2.11 -14.33 -17.05
C GLY A 234 -1.14 -14.00 -15.94
N GLU A 235 -0.22 -13.10 -16.21
CA GLU A 235 0.73 -12.57 -15.26
C GLU A 235 0.64 -11.04 -15.23
N TYR A 236 0.54 -10.49 -14.03
CA TYR A 236 0.55 -9.06 -13.78
C TYR A 236 1.63 -8.73 -12.76
N VAL A 237 2.57 -7.89 -13.17
CA VAL A 237 3.70 -7.45 -12.33
C VAL A 237 3.49 -5.98 -11.98
N GLU A 238 2.98 -5.69 -10.80
CA GLU A 238 2.68 -4.32 -10.39
C GLU A 238 3.95 -3.56 -10.00
N PRO A 239 4.21 -2.39 -10.61
CA PRO A 239 5.30 -1.53 -10.17
C PRO A 239 4.89 -0.65 -8.98
N GLY A 240 5.86 -0.34 -8.14
CA GLY A 240 5.74 0.60 -7.05
C GLY A 240 6.91 1.56 -6.96
N VAL A 241 6.94 2.35 -5.88
CA VAL A 241 7.95 3.38 -5.64
C VAL A 241 8.34 3.39 -4.17
N TRP A 242 9.61 3.22 -3.87
CA TRP A 242 10.11 3.35 -2.52
C TRP A 242 10.17 4.81 -2.08
N VAL A 243 9.58 5.07 -0.93
CA VAL A 243 9.67 6.37 -0.23
C VAL A 243 10.15 6.15 1.20
N LEU A 244 11.07 6.99 1.65
CA LEU A 244 11.60 7.01 3.01
C LEU A 244 11.10 8.25 3.75
N HIS A 245 10.63 8.06 4.97
CA HIS A 245 10.38 9.10 5.96
C HIS A 245 11.33 8.94 7.14
N GLU A 246 12.06 10.01 7.47
CA GLU A 246 12.78 10.12 8.71
C GLU A 246 11.81 10.66 9.76
N ILE A 247 11.50 9.84 10.76
CA ILE A 247 10.44 10.11 11.76
C ILE A 247 10.99 10.27 13.19
N GLY A 248 12.30 10.22 13.35
CA GLY A 248 12.99 10.33 14.64
C GLY A 248 13.45 11.72 15.00
#